data_dfad611447097077f40948f7d09beba0
#
_entry.id   dfad611447097077f40948f7d09beba0
#
_cell.length_a   1.000
_cell.length_b   1.000
_cell.length_c   1.000
_cell.angle_alpha   90.00
_cell.angle_beta   90.00
_cell.angle_gamma   90.00
#
_symmetry.space_group_name_H-M   'P 1'
#
loop_
_entity.id
_entity.type
_entity.pdbx_description
1 polymer ?
#
loop_
_entity_poly.entity_id
_entity_poly.type
_entity_poly.pdbx_seq_one_letter_code
_entity_poly.pdbx_strand_id
1 'polypeptide(L)'
;KFIDEMVAGYPIAIMAPAIAEYDREVAALIVGIAKKESNWGKRVPVDATGADCFNYWGWKGAGARGVAMGHGCFGTPEEAVQAVGNRIAQLVELRKTSEPKNMIVWKCGSSCATHSPESVRKWIADVDLYYRKIVQN
;
A
#
# COMPACT_ATOMS: atom_id res chain seq x y z
N LYS A 1 7.99 -1.75 -15.61
CA LYS A 1 9.35 -2.26 -15.75
C LYS A 1 10.26 -1.79 -14.63
N PHE A 2 10.32 -0.50 -14.41
CA PHE A 2 11.11 0.05 -13.30
C PHE A 2 10.66 -0.50 -11.95
N ILE A 3 9.33 -0.59 -11.77
CA ILE A 3 8.76 -1.17 -10.54
C ILE A 3 9.15 -2.63 -10.41
N ASP A 4 9.09 -3.42 -11.49
CA ASP A 4 9.49 -4.83 -11.47
C ASP A 4 10.92 -4.99 -10.93
N GLU A 5 11.82 -4.15 -11.39
CA GLU A 5 13.21 -4.19 -10.97
C GLU A 5 13.37 -3.79 -9.50
N MET A 6 12.61 -2.77 -9.08
CA MET A 6 12.69 -2.25 -7.71
C MET A 6 12.24 -3.28 -6.68
N VAL A 7 11.18 -4.03 -6.98
CA VAL A 7 10.57 -4.97 -6.02
C VAL A 7 11.01 -6.42 -6.24
N ALA A 8 11.95 -6.67 -7.15
CA ALA A 8 12.43 -8.01 -7.45
C ALA A 8 12.90 -8.69 -6.17
N GLY A 9 12.51 -9.95 -5.98
CA GLY A 9 12.89 -10.72 -4.80
C GLY A 9 11.99 -10.53 -3.58
N TYR A 10 11.03 -9.61 -3.65
CA TYR A 10 10.05 -9.39 -2.57
C TYR A 10 8.72 -10.05 -2.93
N PRO A 11 7.90 -10.45 -1.93
CA PRO A 11 6.60 -11.07 -2.21
C PRO A 11 5.70 -10.23 -3.13
N ILE A 12 5.76 -8.89 -3.04
CA ILE A 12 4.94 -8.03 -3.87
C ILE A 12 5.24 -8.13 -5.36
N ALA A 13 6.37 -8.73 -5.74
CA ALA A 13 6.75 -8.83 -7.16
C ALA A 13 5.66 -9.48 -8.01
N ILE A 14 4.91 -10.43 -7.45
CA ILE A 14 3.83 -11.10 -8.19
C ILE A 14 2.67 -10.14 -8.52
N MET A 15 2.62 -9.00 -7.84
CA MET A 15 1.57 -8.01 -8.03
C MET A 15 1.95 -6.92 -9.03
N ALA A 16 3.18 -6.89 -9.49
CA ALA A 16 3.66 -5.83 -10.38
C ALA A 16 2.80 -5.64 -11.63
N PRO A 17 2.34 -6.71 -12.32
CA PRO A 17 1.47 -6.50 -13.48
C PRO A 17 0.16 -5.78 -13.14
N ALA A 18 -0.47 -6.11 -12.02
CA ALA A 18 -1.71 -5.46 -11.61
C ALA A 18 -1.45 -4.01 -11.20
N ILE A 19 -0.34 -3.74 -10.53
CA ILE A 19 0.06 -2.38 -10.12
C ILE A 19 0.29 -1.52 -11.37
N ALA A 20 0.88 -2.09 -12.41
CA ALA A 20 1.19 -1.37 -13.64
C ALA A 20 -0.05 -0.89 -14.42
N GLU A 21 -1.24 -1.38 -14.06
CA GLU A 21 -2.48 -0.94 -14.70
C GLU A 21 -2.94 0.43 -14.20
N TYR A 22 -2.37 0.93 -13.13
CA TYR A 22 -2.70 2.23 -12.57
C TYR A 22 -1.79 3.32 -13.13
N ASP A 23 -2.26 4.58 -13.07
CA ASP A 23 -1.42 5.71 -13.42
C ASP A 23 -0.12 5.69 -12.59
N ARG A 24 0.93 6.28 -13.14
CA ARG A 24 2.26 6.25 -12.51
C ARG A 24 2.21 6.73 -11.07
N GLU A 25 1.49 7.83 -10.78
CA GLU A 25 1.42 8.39 -9.44
C GLU A 25 0.70 7.46 -8.46
N VAL A 26 -0.38 6.83 -8.91
CA VAL A 26 -1.11 5.88 -8.08
C VAL A 26 -0.24 4.63 -7.86
N ALA A 27 0.38 4.10 -8.91
CA ALA A 27 1.28 2.95 -8.80
C ALA A 27 2.41 3.25 -7.82
N ALA A 28 2.97 4.46 -7.88
CA ALA A 28 4.05 4.89 -6.98
C ALA A 28 3.59 4.90 -5.51
N LEU A 29 2.36 5.32 -5.25
CA LEU A 29 1.80 5.28 -3.90
C LEU A 29 1.53 3.84 -3.45
N ILE A 30 1.02 2.99 -4.34
CA ILE A 30 0.81 1.58 -4.01
C ILE A 30 2.13 0.96 -3.55
N VAL A 31 3.21 1.19 -4.30
CA VAL A 31 4.53 0.62 -3.99
C VAL A 31 5.13 1.24 -2.73
N GLY A 32 5.04 2.55 -2.59
CA GLY A 32 5.60 3.25 -1.42
C GLY A 32 4.92 2.88 -0.12
N ILE A 33 3.58 2.80 -0.12
CA ILE A 33 2.83 2.43 1.07
C ILE A 33 3.11 0.98 1.43
N ALA A 34 3.17 0.07 0.45
CA ALA A 34 3.50 -1.33 0.72
C ALA A 34 4.88 -1.48 1.35
N LYS A 35 5.84 -0.69 0.92
CA LYS A 35 7.18 -0.71 1.52
C LYS A 35 7.10 -0.33 2.99
N LYS A 36 6.40 0.74 3.30
CA LYS A 36 6.26 1.23 4.67
C LYS A 36 5.50 0.25 5.55
N GLU A 37 4.38 -0.28 5.06
CA GLU A 37 3.48 -1.07 5.89
C GLU A 37 3.95 -2.51 6.09
N SER A 38 4.60 -3.11 5.10
CA SER A 38 4.90 -4.54 5.15
C SER A 38 6.29 -4.91 4.65
N ASN A 39 7.13 -3.94 4.34
CA ASN A 39 8.41 -4.19 3.67
C ASN A 39 8.19 -5.05 2.41
N TRP A 40 7.27 -4.59 1.57
CA TRP A 40 6.90 -5.22 0.31
C TRP A 40 6.44 -6.67 0.46
N GLY A 41 5.72 -6.94 1.55
CA GLY A 41 5.11 -8.24 1.78
C GLY A 41 5.88 -9.18 2.68
N LYS A 42 6.99 -8.73 3.28
CA LYS A 42 7.75 -9.58 4.20
C LYS A 42 7.10 -9.68 5.58
N ARG A 43 6.28 -8.71 5.96
CA ARG A 43 5.53 -8.70 7.22
C ARG A 43 4.06 -8.53 6.92
N VAL A 44 3.34 -9.64 6.84
CA VAL A 44 1.95 -9.64 6.35
C VAL A 44 1.05 -10.43 7.28
N PRO A 45 -0.25 -10.09 7.33
CA PRO A 45 -1.21 -10.96 7.98
C PRO A 45 -1.35 -12.27 7.20
N VAL A 46 -1.55 -13.34 7.95
CA VAL A 46 -1.81 -14.67 7.39
C VAL A 46 -3.12 -15.18 7.97
N ASP A 47 -3.76 -16.11 7.24
CA ASP A 47 -5.00 -16.72 7.72
C ASP A 47 -4.71 -17.83 8.73
N ALA A 48 -5.77 -18.51 9.19
CA ALA A 48 -5.64 -19.55 10.20
C ALA A 48 -4.77 -20.72 9.75
N THR A 49 -4.58 -20.91 8.44
CA THR A 49 -3.73 -21.97 7.90
C THR A 49 -2.29 -21.52 7.67
N GLY A 50 -1.99 -20.24 7.94
CA GLY A 50 -0.68 -19.67 7.68
C GLY A 50 -0.52 -19.13 6.25
N ALA A 51 -1.60 -19.09 5.47
CA ALA A 51 -1.52 -18.60 4.09
C ALA A 51 -1.55 -17.07 4.05
N ASP A 52 -0.77 -16.52 3.13
CA ASP A 52 -0.65 -15.07 2.90
C ASP A 52 -2.02 -14.47 2.58
N CYS A 53 -2.40 -13.41 3.28
CA CYS A 53 -3.64 -12.66 3.00
C CYS A 53 -3.49 -11.65 1.85
N PHE A 54 -2.30 -11.53 1.28
CA PHE A 54 -1.99 -10.57 0.20
C PHE A 54 -2.22 -9.11 0.61
N ASN A 55 -2.28 -8.85 1.92
CA ASN A 55 -2.51 -7.50 2.44
C ASN A 55 -1.18 -6.88 2.84
N TYR A 56 -0.58 -6.18 1.91
CA TYR A 56 0.75 -5.59 2.10
C TYR A 56 0.66 -4.12 2.52
N TRP A 57 -0.54 -3.61 2.77
CA TRP A 57 -0.81 -2.18 2.96
C TRP A 57 -1.46 -1.82 4.29
N GLY A 58 -1.59 -2.76 5.21
CA GLY A 58 -2.29 -2.51 6.47
C GLY A 58 -3.79 -2.26 6.31
N TRP A 59 -4.38 -2.71 5.22
CA TRP A 59 -5.80 -2.50 4.90
C TRP A 59 -6.68 -3.18 5.94
N LYS A 60 -7.68 -2.45 6.45
CA LYS A 60 -8.54 -2.96 7.53
C LYS A 60 -9.87 -3.53 7.04
N GLY A 61 -10.34 -3.14 5.87
CA GLY A 61 -11.59 -3.64 5.33
C GLY A 61 -11.50 -5.13 4.99
N ALA A 62 -12.62 -5.85 5.10
CA ALA A 62 -12.65 -7.27 4.80
C ALA A 62 -12.37 -7.51 3.31
N GLY A 63 -11.63 -8.59 3.01
CA GLY A 63 -11.45 -9.09 1.66
C GLY A 63 -12.33 -10.31 1.42
N ALA A 64 -12.15 -10.97 0.28
CA ALA A 64 -12.93 -12.16 -0.08
C ALA A 64 -12.77 -13.28 0.96
N ARG A 65 -11.63 -13.33 1.67
CA ARG A 65 -11.38 -14.31 2.72
C ARG A 65 -11.63 -13.72 4.12
N GLY A 66 -12.37 -12.59 4.20
CA GLY A 66 -12.72 -11.97 5.46
C GLY A 66 -11.59 -11.16 6.08
N VAL A 67 -11.39 -11.34 7.37
CA VAL A 67 -10.41 -10.61 8.17
C VAL A 67 -9.51 -11.63 8.88
N ALA A 68 -8.22 -11.34 8.97
CA ALA A 68 -7.25 -12.15 9.69
C ALA A 68 -6.26 -11.21 10.37
N MET A 69 -5.93 -11.50 11.64
CA MET A 69 -4.99 -10.70 12.42
C MET A 69 -5.36 -9.21 12.43
N GLY A 70 -6.66 -8.90 12.43
CA GLY A 70 -7.15 -7.53 12.45
C GLY A 70 -7.07 -6.79 11.12
N HIS A 71 -6.79 -7.49 10.03
CA HIS A 71 -6.64 -6.90 8.71
C HIS A 71 -7.44 -7.67 7.67
N GLY A 72 -7.74 -7.03 6.54
CA GLY A 72 -8.42 -7.69 5.45
C GLY A 72 -7.59 -8.83 4.89
N CYS A 73 -8.26 -9.92 4.52
CA CYS A 73 -7.63 -11.08 3.93
C CYS A 73 -8.19 -11.28 2.53
N PHE A 74 -7.34 -11.10 1.53
CA PHE A 74 -7.78 -11.12 0.13
C PHE A 74 -7.68 -12.52 -0.47
N GLY A 75 -8.52 -12.80 -1.46
CA GLY A 75 -8.53 -14.09 -2.12
C GLY A 75 -7.42 -14.26 -3.14
N THR A 76 -7.00 -13.16 -3.78
CA THR A 76 -5.97 -13.17 -4.82
C THR A 76 -5.12 -11.91 -4.72
N PRO A 77 -3.90 -11.95 -5.27
CA PRO A 77 -3.08 -10.73 -5.39
C PRO A 77 -3.80 -9.61 -6.18
N GLU A 78 -4.53 -9.98 -7.22
CA GLU A 78 -5.26 -9.02 -8.05
C GLU A 78 -6.35 -8.31 -7.25
N GLU A 79 -7.10 -9.06 -6.43
CA GLU A 79 -8.11 -8.46 -5.57
C GLU A 79 -7.48 -7.44 -4.63
N ALA A 80 -6.36 -7.79 -4.03
CA ALA A 80 -5.66 -6.91 -3.10
C ALA A 80 -5.25 -5.60 -3.78
N VAL A 81 -4.63 -5.68 -4.96
CA VAL A 81 -4.19 -4.50 -5.69
C VAL A 81 -5.38 -3.64 -6.09
N GLN A 82 -6.48 -4.26 -6.55
CA GLN A 82 -7.68 -3.51 -6.94
C GLN A 82 -8.29 -2.76 -5.75
N ALA A 83 -8.43 -3.42 -4.61
CA ALA A 83 -9.01 -2.78 -3.43
C ALA A 83 -8.17 -1.58 -3.00
N VAL A 84 -6.86 -1.79 -2.85
CA VAL A 84 -5.94 -0.75 -2.40
C VAL A 84 -5.76 0.33 -3.46
N GLY A 85 -5.54 -0.07 -4.70
CA GLY A 85 -5.29 0.86 -5.80
C GLY A 85 -6.49 1.76 -6.09
N ASN A 86 -7.70 1.19 -6.07
CA ASN A 86 -8.92 1.98 -6.28
C ASN A 86 -9.12 3.00 -5.17
N ARG A 87 -8.83 2.62 -3.91
CA ARG A 87 -8.94 3.58 -2.80
C ARG A 87 -7.90 4.69 -2.91
N ILE A 88 -6.67 4.34 -3.27
CA ILE A 88 -5.62 5.35 -3.47
C ILE A 88 -6.00 6.30 -4.61
N ALA A 89 -6.47 5.75 -5.74
CA ALA A 89 -6.91 6.56 -6.85
C ALA A 89 -8.04 7.51 -6.45
N GLN A 90 -8.97 7.04 -5.62
CA GLN A 90 -10.05 7.86 -5.10
C GLN A 90 -9.51 9.00 -4.23
N LEU A 91 -8.54 8.70 -3.37
CA LEU A 91 -7.93 9.72 -2.51
C LEU A 91 -7.19 10.77 -3.34
N VAL A 92 -6.47 10.36 -4.38
CA VAL A 92 -5.79 11.29 -5.28
C VAL A 92 -6.80 12.23 -5.93
N GLU A 93 -7.93 11.69 -6.39
CA GLU A 93 -8.99 12.48 -7.00
C GLU A 93 -9.59 13.48 -6.00
N LEU A 94 -9.89 13.02 -4.79
CA LEU A 94 -10.48 13.85 -3.74
C LEU A 94 -9.54 14.96 -3.28
N ARG A 95 -8.26 14.64 -3.14
CA ARG A 95 -7.25 15.58 -2.64
C ARG A 95 -6.67 16.48 -3.72
N LYS A 96 -6.91 16.15 -5.00
CA LYS A 96 -6.33 16.84 -6.15
C LYS A 96 -4.81 16.84 -6.14
N THR A 97 -4.22 15.81 -5.56
CA THR A 97 -2.76 15.64 -5.48
C THR A 97 -2.44 14.19 -5.15
N SER A 98 -1.27 13.72 -5.59
CA SER A 98 -0.75 12.41 -5.23
C SER A 98 0.38 12.49 -4.20
N GLU A 99 0.66 13.67 -3.65
CA GLU A 99 1.75 13.83 -2.69
C GLU A 99 1.53 12.97 -1.46
N PRO A 100 2.55 12.21 -1.01
CA PRO A 100 2.39 11.30 0.13
C PRO A 100 1.88 11.97 1.41
N LYS A 101 2.25 13.23 1.67
CA LYS A 101 1.76 13.94 2.85
C LYS A 101 0.24 14.08 2.86
N ASN A 102 -0.38 14.08 1.68
CA ASN A 102 -1.83 14.22 1.55
C ASN A 102 -2.53 12.85 1.61
N MET A 103 -1.76 11.78 1.76
CA MET A 103 -2.27 10.42 1.90
C MET A 103 -2.20 9.93 3.36
N ILE A 104 -1.96 10.83 4.31
CA ILE A 104 -1.76 10.46 5.72
C ILE A 104 -2.99 9.82 6.35
N VAL A 105 -4.16 10.00 5.76
CA VAL A 105 -5.37 9.30 6.19
C VAL A 105 -5.17 7.79 6.18
N TRP A 106 -4.27 7.29 5.33
CA TRP A 106 -3.95 5.87 5.27
C TRP A 106 -3.40 5.36 6.60
N LYS A 107 -2.53 6.15 7.24
CA LYS A 107 -1.96 5.81 8.54
C LYS A 107 -2.90 6.14 9.68
N CYS A 108 -3.48 7.34 9.65
CA CYS A 108 -4.15 7.92 10.82
C CYS A 108 -5.66 7.75 10.84
N GLY A 109 -6.28 7.47 9.69
CA GLY A 109 -7.73 7.55 9.61
C GLY A 109 -8.17 9.00 9.62
N SER A 110 -9.24 9.32 10.35
CA SER A 110 -9.84 10.65 10.34
C SER A 110 -9.00 11.71 11.07
N SER A 111 -8.08 11.29 11.97
CA SER A 111 -7.28 12.24 12.74
C SER A 111 -5.97 11.59 13.16
N CYS A 112 -4.90 12.37 13.12
CA CYS A 112 -3.59 11.94 13.60
C CYS A 112 -3.36 12.24 15.08
N ALA A 113 -4.41 12.67 15.80
CA ALA A 113 -4.27 13.13 17.19
C ALA A 113 -3.67 12.09 18.13
N THR A 114 -3.90 10.80 17.86
CA THR A 114 -3.38 9.71 18.70
C THR A 114 -2.01 9.20 18.24
N HIS A 115 -1.44 9.80 17.19
CA HIS A 115 -0.14 9.43 16.66
C HIS A 115 0.88 10.50 16.98
N SER A 116 2.12 10.11 17.29
CA SER A 116 3.16 11.11 17.53
C SER A 116 3.48 11.88 16.25
N PRO A 117 3.82 13.18 16.37
CA PRO A 117 4.24 13.94 15.18
C PRO A 117 5.44 13.31 14.47
N GLU A 118 6.33 12.66 15.20
CA GLU A 118 7.49 12.01 14.63
C GLU A 118 7.10 10.81 13.78
N SER A 119 6.15 9.98 14.26
CA SER A 119 5.70 8.82 13.49
C SER A 119 4.97 9.23 12.21
N VAL A 120 4.24 10.35 12.27
CA VAL A 120 3.55 10.90 11.09
C VAL A 120 4.58 11.36 10.06
N ARG A 121 5.58 12.15 10.49
CA ARG A 121 6.64 12.61 9.59
C ARG A 121 7.41 11.44 8.98
N LYS A 122 7.70 10.43 9.78
CA LYS A 122 8.43 9.25 9.31
C LYS A 122 7.64 8.48 8.27
N TRP A 123 6.35 8.30 8.50
CA TRP A 123 5.49 7.62 7.53
C TRP A 123 5.54 8.35 6.18
N ILE A 124 5.40 9.67 6.22
CA ILE A 124 5.41 10.48 5.01
C ILE A 124 6.77 10.35 4.29
N ALA A 125 7.86 10.47 5.03
CA ALA A 125 9.20 10.41 4.44
C ALA A 125 9.49 9.03 3.85
N ASP A 126 9.09 7.96 4.54
CA ASP A 126 9.35 6.60 4.10
C ASP A 126 8.55 6.26 2.84
N VAL A 127 7.30 6.71 2.75
CA VAL A 127 6.49 6.53 1.55
C VAL A 127 7.05 7.38 0.41
N ASP A 128 7.43 8.62 0.71
CA ASP A 128 7.92 9.56 -0.28
C ASP A 128 9.19 9.07 -0.97
N LEU A 129 10.05 8.37 -0.25
CA LEU A 129 11.31 7.88 -0.82
C LEU A 129 11.09 7.06 -2.08
N TYR A 130 10.18 6.10 -2.04
CA TYR A 130 9.89 5.25 -3.19
C TYR A 130 8.95 5.91 -4.18
N TYR A 131 8.00 6.70 -3.68
CA TYR A 131 7.13 7.50 -4.54
C TYR A 131 7.96 8.38 -5.47
N ARG A 132 8.93 9.13 -4.93
CA ARG A 132 9.78 10.02 -5.76
C ARG A 132 10.59 9.25 -6.79
N LYS A 133 11.16 8.11 -6.39
CA LYS A 133 11.95 7.30 -7.32
C LYS A 133 11.13 6.85 -8.52
N ILE A 134 9.87 6.54 -8.32
CA ILE A 134 9.00 6.05 -9.38
C ILE A 134 8.51 7.19 -10.27
N VAL A 135 8.00 8.27 -9.66
CA VAL A 135 7.44 9.38 -10.46
C VAL A 135 8.51 10.17 -11.20
N GLN A 136 9.75 10.15 -10.73
CA GLN A 136 10.86 10.85 -11.38
C GLN A 136 11.62 9.98 -12.37
N ASN A 137 11.25 8.72 -12.49
CA ASN A 137 11.96 7.82 -13.39
C ASN A 137 11.53 8.01 -14.86
#